data_58903d3d7ed23139fa7a7eee2aa517bb
#
_entry.id   58903d3d7ed23139fa7a7eee2aa517bb
#
_cell.length_a   1.000
_cell.length_b   1.000
_cell.length_c   1.000
_cell.angle_alpha   90.00
_cell.angle_beta   90.00
_cell.angle_gamma   90.00
#
_symmetry.space_group_name_H-M   'P 1'
#
loop_
_entity.id
_entity.type
_entity.pdbx_description
1 polymer ?
#
loop_
_entity_poly.entity_id
_entity_poly.type
_entity_poly.pdbx_seq_one_letter_code
_entity_poly.pdbx_strand_id
1 'polypeptide(L)'
;MKKILMILALLALAVGQSLADDASAKDSDSKGKTITVQGILVDTSCYFEEGQKGDDHDGMKACGKDCLNSGVPAGVLVDDKVYILIFPAKAFADVAGQTVEIKGDAYGDNLINPKKAFVIDKNGKKPIKLTGFEMM
;
A
#
# COMPACT_ATOMS: atom_id res chain seq x y z
N MET A 1 72.06 -20.94 -18.45
CA MET A 1 72.10 -22.02 -17.47
C MET A 1 71.10 -21.79 -16.38
N LYS A 2 70.13 -22.66 -16.37
CA LYS A 2 69.58 -23.25 -15.15
C LYS A 2 68.88 -22.26 -14.22
N LYS A 3 67.67 -22.37 -13.88
CA LYS A 3 66.72 -23.50 -13.87
C LYS A 3 65.31 -22.92 -13.84
N ILE A 4 64.60 -23.34 -14.76
CA ILE A 4 63.16 -23.34 -14.72
C ILE A 4 62.73 -24.15 -13.52
N LEU A 5 62.14 -23.55 -12.56
CA LEU A 5 61.43 -24.29 -11.55
C LEU A 5 59.96 -23.95 -11.67
N MET A 6 59.26 -24.91 -12.15
CA MET A 6 57.87 -25.05 -12.15
C MET A 6 57.30 -24.68 -10.78
N ILE A 7 56.56 -23.67 -10.73
CA ILE A 7 55.54 -23.56 -9.68
C ILE A 7 54.19 -23.65 -10.39
N LEU A 8 53.74 -24.86 -10.49
CA LEU A 8 52.32 -25.11 -10.70
C LEU A 8 51.61 -24.59 -9.47
N ALA A 9 51.23 -23.34 -9.52
CA ALA A 9 50.24 -22.85 -8.60
C ALA A 9 48.89 -23.40 -9.05
N LEU A 10 48.39 -24.31 -8.30
CA LEU A 10 47.00 -24.73 -8.37
C LEU A 10 46.13 -23.49 -8.24
N LEU A 11 45.62 -23.01 -9.34
CA LEU A 11 44.51 -22.10 -9.37
C LEU A 11 43.27 -22.88 -8.97
N ALA A 12 42.99 -22.85 -7.69
CA ALA A 12 41.69 -23.27 -7.20
C ALA A 12 40.66 -22.35 -7.85
N LEU A 13 39.99 -22.87 -8.85
CA LEU A 13 38.76 -22.29 -9.35
C LEU A 13 37.73 -22.32 -8.21
N ALA A 14 37.65 -21.23 -7.47
CA ALA A 14 36.49 -20.92 -6.72
C ALA A 14 35.40 -20.56 -7.73
N VAL A 15 34.71 -21.56 -8.21
CA VAL A 15 33.44 -21.39 -8.89
C VAL A 15 32.49 -20.81 -7.83
N GLY A 16 32.41 -19.51 -7.83
CA GLY A 16 31.36 -18.81 -7.12
C GLY A 16 30.03 -19.24 -7.75
N GLN A 17 29.38 -20.18 -7.13
CA GLN A 17 28.00 -20.47 -7.43
C GLN A 17 27.21 -19.28 -6.94
N SER A 18 26.87 -18.40 -7.87
CA SER A 18 25.76 -17.49 -7.70
C SER A 18 24.55 -18.36 -7.51
N LEU A 19 24.17 -18.55 -6.27
CA LEU A 19 22.83 -19.00 -5.96
C LEU A 19 21.91 -17.95 -6.52
N ALA A 20 21.31 -18.27 -7.65
CA ALA A 20 20.12 -17.60 -8.08
C ALA A 20 19.17 -17.70 -6.90
N ASP A 21 18.88 -16.57 -6.29
CA ASP A 21 17.77 -16.47 -5.37
C ASP A 21 16.53 -16.88 -6.13
N ASP A 22 16.18 -18.09 -5.85
CA ASP A 22 14.90 -18.65 -6.14
C ASP A 22 13.85 -17.67 -5.58
N ALA A 23 13.24 -16.91 -6.47
CA ALA A 23 12.03 -16.21 -6.17
C ALA A 23 10.95 -17.26 -5.98
N SER A 24 11.07 -17.98 -4.89
CA SER A 24 10.02 -18.84 -4.39
C SER A 24 8.82 -17.95 -4.16
N ALA A 25 7.86 -18.07 -5.05
CA ALA A 25 6.51 -17.64 -4.82
C ALA A 25 6.03 -18.36 -3.55
N LYS A 26 6.29 -17.73 -2.43
CA LYS A 26 5.88 -18.22 -1.14
C LYS A 26 4.45 -17.87 -0.97
N ASP A 27 3.64 -18.82 -1.39
CA ASP A 27 2.52 -19.36 -0.65
C ASP A 27 1.95 -18.41 0.39
N SER A 28 0.75 -18.01 0.04
CA SER A 28 -0.17 -17.23 0.81
C SER A 28 -0.54 -17.93 2.13
N ASP A 29 0.29 -17.81 3.13
CA ASP A 29 -0.24 -17.78 4.49
C ASP A 29 -0.78 -16.36 4.71
N SER A 30 -2.04 -16.18 4.34
CA SER A 30 -2.72 -14.91 4.19
C SER A 30 -3.18 -14.30 5.50
N LYS A 31 -2.42 -14.46 6.55
CA LYS A 31 -2.60 -13.64 7.73
C LYS A 31 -1.75 -12.38 7.57
N GLY A 32 -2.40 -11.31 7.10
CA GLY A 32 -1.74 -10.07 6.77
C GLY A 32 -0.92 -9.51 7.94
N LYS A 33 0.29 -9.08 7.63
CA LYS A 33 1.11 -8.33 8.59
C LYS A 33 0.42 -7.01 8.90
N THR A 34 0.24 -6.68 10.18
CA THR A 34 -0.30 -5.38 10.56
C THR A 34 0.67 -4.27 10.20
N ILE A 35 0.20 -3.31 9.42
CA ILE A 35 0.95 -2.12 8.99
C ILE A 35 0.19 -0.85 9.36
N THR A 36 0.90 0.27 9.32
CA THR A 36 0.31 1.60 9.43
C THR A 36 0.75 2.41 8.23
N VAL A 37 -0.19 3.01 7.52
CA VAL A 37 0.06 3.91 6.40
C VAL A 37 -0.56 5.26 6.67
N GLN A 38 0.10 6.31 6.22
CA GLN A 38 -0.40 7.68 6.29
C GLN A 38 -0.31 8.33 4.92
N GLY A 39 -1.39 8.90 4.45
CA GLY A 39 -1.43 9.53 3.14
C GLY A 39 -2.76 10.20 2.87
N ILE A 40 -3.01 10.56 1.63
CA ILE A 40 -4.26 11.19 1.20
C ILE A 40 -5.30 10.13 0.91
N LEU A 41 -6.49 10.28 1.46
CA LEU A 41 -7.61 9.41 1.12
C LEU A 41 -8.17 9.80 -0.25
N VAL A 42 -8.17 8.86 -1.17
CA VAL A 42 -8.66 9.05 -2.54
C VAL A 42 -9.78 8.05 -2.84
N ASP A 43 -10.72 8.45 -3.70
CA ASP A 43 -11.48 7.48 -4.46
C ASP A 43 -10.60 6.93 -5.58
N THR A 44 -10.65 5.62 -5.77
CA THR A 44 -9.72 4.97 -6.69
C THR A 44 -10.05 5.22 -8.16
N SER A 45 -11.30 5.50 -8.50
CA SER A 45 -11.70 5.75 -9.88
C SER A 45 -11.08 7.05 -10.38
N CYS A 46 -11.42 8.18 -9.78
CA CYS A 46 -10.90 9.48 -10.22
C CYS A 46 -9.38 9.58 -10.08
N TYR A 47 -8.80 8.93 -9.08
CA TYR A 47 -7.35 8.93 -8.94
C TYR A 47 -6.65 8.18 -10.08
N PHE A 48 -7.09 6.96 -10.41
CA PHE A 48 -6.44 6.18 -11.46
C PHE A 48 -6.75 6.67 -12.87
N GLU A 49 -7.92 7.25 -13.08
CA GLU A 49 -8.30 7.76 -14.40
C GLU A 49 -7.70 9.16 -14.68
N GLU A 50 -7.66 10.03 -13.68
CA GLU A 50 -7.35 11.46 -13.88
C GLU A 50 -6.29 12.01 -12.91
N GLY A 51 -5.79 11.22 -11.98
CA GLY A 51 -4.82 11.65 -10.97
C GLY A 51 -5.41 12.56 -9.88
N GLN A 52 -6.72 12.59 -9.73
CA GLN A 52 -7.41 13.46 -8.78
C GLN A 52 -7.21 12.98 -7.34
N LYS A 53 -6.81 13.90 -6.46
CA LYS A 53 -6.49 13.61 -5.06
C LYS A 53 -7.42 14.28 -4.06
N GLY A 54 -8.23 15.23 -4.54
CA GLY A 54 -9.14 16.01 -3.72
C GLY A 54 -10.55 15.47 -3.70
N ASP A 55 -11.38 16.04 -2.83
CA ASP A 55 -12.82 15.80 -2.84
C ASP A 55 -13.51 16.58 -3.98
N ASP A 56 -13.06 17.82 -4.20
CA ASP A 56 -13.55 18.67 -5.28
C ASP A 56 -12.61 18.60 -6.49
N HIS A 57 -13.13 18.30 -7.67
CA HIS A 57 -12.36 18.33 -8.92
C HIS A 57 -13.24 18.53 -10.15
N ASP A 58 -12.65 19.06 -11.24
CA ASP A 58 -13.32 19.34 -12.52
C ASP A 58 -14.59 20.17 -12.42
N GLY A 59 -14.64 21.10 -11.46
CA GLY A 59 -15.81 21.92 -11.20
C GLY A 59 -16.95 21.24 -10.47
N MET A 60 -16.79 19.97 -10.14
CA MET A 60 -17.71 19.21 -9.29
C MET A 60 -17.27 19.30 -7.84
N LYS A 61 -18.18 19.71 -6.97
CA LYS A 61 -17.96 19.69 -5.53
C LYS A 61 -18.29 18.31 -4.97
N ALA A 62 -17.51 17.89 -3.98
CA ALA A 62 -17.71 16.64 -3.27
C ALA A 62 -17.74 15.38 -4.17
N CYS A 63 -17.07 15.42 -5.32
CA CYS A 63 -17.07 14.28 -6.24
C CYS A 63 -16.42 13.05 -5.61
N GLY A 64 -15.31 13.19 -4.92
CA GLY A 64 -14.67 12.09 -4.19
C GLY A 64 -15.59 11.49 -3.14
N LYS A 65 -16.26 12.31 -2.37
CA LYS A 65 -17.27 11.89 -1.40
C LYS A 65 -18.42 11.10 -2.05
N ASP A 66 -18.94 11.60 -3.16
CA ASP A 66 -20.05 10.97 -3.86
C ASP A 66 -19.64 9.64 -4.48
N CYS A 67 -18.43 9.54 -5.03
CA CYS A 67 -17.87 8.29 -5.54
C CYS A 67 -17.73 7.23 -4.42
N LEU A 68 -17.20 7.61 -3.27
CA LEU A 68 -17.08 6.70 -2.12
C LEU A 68 -18.44 6.26 -1.58
N ASN A 69 -19.42 7.17 -1.53
CA ASN A 69 -20.80 6.84 -1.15
C ASN A 69 -21.48 5.89 -2.15
N SER A 70 -21.10 5.96 -3.41
CA SER A 70 -21.60 5.09 -4.47
C SER A 70 -20.92 3.71 -4.50
N GLY A 71 -19.91 3.49 -3.66
CA GLY A 71 -19.22 2.20 -3.52
C GLY A 71 -17.92 2.10 -4.31
N VAL A 72 -17.44 3.19 -4.91
CA VAL A 72 -16.06 3.22 -5.46
C VAL A 72 -15.07 2.93 -4.33
N PRO A 73 -14.13 2.00 -4.52
CA PRO A 73 -13.18 1.65 -3.46
C PRO A 73 -12.37 2.86 -2.97
N ALA A 74 -12.19 2.95 -1.66
CA ALA A 74 -11.30 3.94 -1.06
C ALA A 74 -9.86 3.46 -1.10
N GLY A 75 -8.93 4.37 -1.29
CA GLY A 75 -7.50 4.12 -1.21
C GLY A 75 -6.77 5.17 -0.39
N VAL A 76 -5.60 4.83 0.10
CA VAL A 76 -4.67 5.78 0.73
C VAL A 76 -3.47 5.94 -0.18
N LEU A 77 -3.28 7.14 -0.70
CA LEU A 77 -2.15 7.49 -1.53
C LEU A 77 -0.97 7.88 -0.63
N VAL A 78 0.08 7.08 -0.68
CA VAL A 78 1.35 7.31 0.01
C VAL A 78 2.43 7.45 -1.06
N ASP A 79 2.98 8.62 -1.22
CA ASP A 79 3.87 8.98 -2.34
C ASP A 79 3.19 8.64 -3.68
N ASP A 80 3.68 7.66 -4.41
CA ASP A 80 3.13 7.23 -5.70
C ASP A 80 2.37 5.89 -5.63
N LYS A 81 2.18 5.35 -4.42
CA LYS A 81 1.53 4.07 -4.20
C LYS A 81 0.16 4.24 -3.55
N VAL A 82 -0.84 3.58 -4.12
CA VAL A 82 -2.18 3.53 -3.52
C VAL A 82 -2.37 2.22 -2.78
N TYR A 83 -2.71 2.31 -1.50
CA TYR A 83 -3.15 1.18 -0.70
C TYR A 83 -4.68 1.14 -0.71
N ILE A 84 -5.25 0.13 -1.31
CA ILE A 84 -6.70 -0.04 -1.42
C ILE A 84 -7.25 -0.59 -0.10
N LEU A 85 -8.30 0.04 0.41
CA LEU A 85 -8.92 -0.35 1.67
C LEU A 85 -10.01 -1.42 1.43
N ILE A 86 -9.82 -2.59 2.02
CA ILE A 86 -10.82 -3.67 2.01
C ILE A 86 -11.85 -3.38 3.10
N PHE A 87 -12.68 -2.37 2.84
CA PHE A 87 -13.72 -1.92 3.76
C PHE A 87 -14.78 -1.12 2.98
N PRO A 88 -16.04 -1.06 3.44
CA PRO A 88 -17.06 -0.24 2.80
C PRO A 88 -16.60 1.20 2.63
N ALA A 89 -16.47 1.65 1.39
CA ALA A 89 -15.89 2.95 1.04
C ALA A 89 -16.60 4.13 1.67
N LYS A 90 -17.92 4.01 1.85
CA LYS A 90 -18.74 5.05 2.44
C LYS A 90 -18.32 5.43 3.88
N ALA A 91 -17.62 4.54 4.60
CA ALA A 91 -17.07 4.86 5.92
C ALA A 91 -16.01 5.96 5.87
N PHE A 92 -15.44 6.21 4.69
CA PHE A 92 -14.40 7.19 4.44
C PHE A 92 -14.87 8.40 3.64
N ALA A 93 -16.15 8.43 3.23
CA ALA A 93 -16.66 9.46 2.34
C ALA A 93 -16.51 10.90 2.89
N ASP A 94 -16.69 11.09 4.19
CA ASP A 94 -16.57 12.41 4.82
C ASP A 94 -15.13 12.92 4.96
N VAL A 95 -14.14 12.08 4.65
CA VAL A 95 -12.72 12.43 4.73
C VAL A 95 -12.01 12.30 3.38
N ALA A 96 -12.77 12.25 2.29
CA ALA A 96 -12.22 12.26 0.93
C ALA A 96 -11.27 13.44 0.73
N GLY A 97 -10.11 13.21 0.14
CA GLY A 97 -9.08 14.24 -0.09
C GLY A 97 -8.30 14.69 1.15
N GLN A 98 -8.61 14.18 2.32
CA GLN A 98 -7.91 14.54 3.56
C GLN A 98 -6.76 13.56 3.87
N THR A 99 -5.84 14.01 4.69
CA THR A 99 -4.77 13.13 5.19
C THR A 99 -5.35 12.20 6.26
N VAL A 100 -5.12 10.91 6.06
CA VAL A 100 -5.56 9.86 6.99
C VAL A 100 -4.41 8.98 7.42
N GLU A 101 -4.55 8.36 8.59
CA GLU A 101 -3.70 7.28 9.04
C GLU A 101 -4.55 6.03 9.20
N ILE A 102 -4.13 4.96 8.54
CA ILE A 102 -4.81 3.67 8.56
C ILE A 102 -3.89 2.63 9.16
N LYS A 103 -4.35 1.98 10.21
CA LYS A 103 -3.71 0.79 10.78
C LYS A 103 -4.56 -0.43 10.47
N GLY A 104 -3.98 -1.45 9.88
CA GLY A 104 -4.71 -2.65 9.49
C GLY A 104 -3.80 -3.76 9.02
N ASP A 105 -4.42 -4.86 8.60
CA ASP A 105 -3.70 -6.03 8.10
C ASP A 105 -3.50 -5.89 6.59
N ALA A 106 -2.24 -5.97 6.14
CA ALA A 106 -1.87 -5.88 4.75
C ALA A 106 -1.99 -7.24 4.05
N TYR A 107 -2.48 -7.23 2.82
CA TYR A 107 -2.58 -8.41 1.96
C TYR A 107 -1.97 -8.08 0.60
N GLY A 108 -1.16 -8.98 0.08
CA GLY A 108 -0.45 -8.71 -1.17
C GLY A 108 0.39 -7.43 -1.08
N ASP A 109 0.48 -6.72 -2.19
CA ASP A 109 1.36 -5.54 -2.28
C ASP A 109 0.71 -4.24 -1.81
N ASN A 110 -0.62 -4.13 -1.91
CA ASN A 110 -1.31 -2.85 -1.72
C ASN A 110 -2.75 -2.95 -1.20
N LEU A 111 -3.14 -4.05 -0.61
CA LEU A 111 -4.45 -4.19 0.02
C LEU A 111 -4.32 -4.07 1.54
N ILE A 112 -5.21 -3.35 2.18
CA ILE A 112 -5.26 -3.22 3.64
C ILE A 112 -6.69 -3.44 4.14
N ASN A 113 -6.83 -4.33 5.11
CA ASN A 113 -8.06 -4.44 5.90
C ASN A 113 -7.93 -3.54 7.13
N PRO A 114 -8.58 -2.38 7.16
CA PRO A 114 -8.42 -1.40 8.22
C PRO A 114 -9.02 -1.91 9.54
N LYS A 115 -8.27 -1.75 10.62
CA LYS A 115 -8.68 -2.03 12.01
C LYS A 115 -8.89 -0.74 12.80
N LYS A 116 -8.09 0.29 12.48
CA LYS A 116 -8.21 1.64 13.03
C LYS A 116 -7.94 2.64 11.93
N ALA A 117 -8.70 3.71 11.93
CA ALA A 117 -8.55 4.80 10.98
C ALA A 117 -8.68 6.15 11.69
N PHE A 118 -7.86 7.10 11.28
CA PHE A 118 -7.86 8.46 11.81
C PHE A 118 -7.73 9.44 10.65
N VAL A 119 -8.48 10.56 10.73
CA VAL A 119 -8.15 11.73 9.93
C VAL A 119 -7.13 12.57 10.71
N ILE A 120 -6.16 13.12 9.98
CA ILE A 120 -5.11 13.96 10.55
C ILE A 120 -5.35 15.39 10.06
N ASP A 121 -5.59 16.27 10.98
CA ASP A 121 -5.71 17.69 10.72
C ASP A 121 -4.72 18.50 11.59
N LYS A 122 -4.71 19.82 11.44
CA LYS A 122 -3.85 20.71 12.25
C LYS A 122 -4.13 20.66 13.76
N ASN A 123 -5.25 20.09 14.17
CA ASN A 123 -5.66 19.94 15.57
C ASN A 123 -5.35 18.53 16.12
N GLY A 124 -4.76 17.64 15.31
CA GLY A 124 -4.37 16.30 15.69
C GLY A 124 -5.10 15.18 14.97
N LYS A 125 -5.18 14.02 15.59
CA LYS A 125 -5.82 12.83 15.04
C LYS A 125 -7.24 12.69 15.56
N LYS A 126 -8.19 12.51 14.66
CA LYS A 126 -9.60 12.23 14.98
C LYS A 126 -9.97 10.84 14.45
N PRO A 127 -10.61 9.98 15.26
CA PRO A 127 -10.96 8.64 14.82
C PRO A 127 -12.05 8.69 13.75
N ILE A 128 -11.88 7.86 12.72
CA ILE A 128 -12.90 7.55 11.72
C ILE A 128 -13.65 6.30 12.22
N LYS A 129 -14.95 6.38 12.30
CA LYS A 129 -15.77 5.24 12.72
C LYS A 129 -15.83 4.22 11.59
N LEU A 130 -15.23 3.08 11.80
CA LEU A 130 -15.32 1.94 10.90
C LEU A 130 -16.63 1.17 11.19
N THR A 131 -17.75 1.75 10.76
CA THR A 131 -19.07 1.12 10.87
C THR A 131 -19.45 0.48 9.55
N GLY A 132 -19.90 -0.76 9.56
CA GLY A 132 -20.38 -1.42 8.35
C GLY A 132 -19.91 -2.86 8.16
N PHE A 133 -19.14 -3.40 9.07
CA PHE A 133 -18.77 -4.81 9.08
C PHE A 133 -19.29 -5.49 10.35
N GLU A 134 -20.56 -5.29 10.67
CA GLU A 134 -21.25 -6.26 11.51
C GLU A 134 -21.63 -7.42 10.59
N MET A 135 -20.84 -8.47 10.65
CA MET A 135 -21.26 -9.76 10.12
C MET A 135 -22.49 -10.19 10.92
N MET A 136 -23.63 -10.13 10.24
CA MET A 136 -24.81 -10.83 10.73
C MET A 136 -24.58 -12.35 10.65
#